data_854bc33d11558fc54e9bfca976980386
#
_entry.id   854bc33d11558fc54e9bfca976980386
#
_cell.length_a   1.000
_cell.length_b   1.000
_cell.length_c   1.000
_cell.angle_alpha   90.00
_cell.angle_beta   90.00
_cell.angle_gamma   90.00
#
_symmetry.space_group_name_H-M   'P 1'
#
loop_
_entity.id
_entity.type
_entity.pdbx_description
1 polymer ?
#
loop_
_entity_poly.entity_id
_entity_poly.type
_entity_poly.pdbx_seq_one_letter_code
_entity_poly.pdbx_strand_id
1 'polypeptide(L)'
;MSVIISKDNFKIIQYDNHIFTIEFASPCPALIHSLVNTKLILGATTTNDYQTVKFKAHTVKTLLQYQGEKTSPSIKTAHLLTSQLVTQLQYLLHENSTILGYHPENIIVINDQTFAFLGAEYVTHIYDEQIFISYPFSHADFFVSPELLKIKDLPSYVHYKTAYFSLACLVVYTLLGNHDFYDKYLQTHSSALDIMQNLDHHTIKHTKVYWLLSRSFIAEPEKRTILFI
;
A
#
# COMPACT_ATOMS: atom_id res chain seq x y z
N MET A 1 -17.64 -17.90 -14.10
CA MET A 1 -16.90 -17.68 -12.84
C MET A 1 -15.46 -18.09 -13.06
N SER A 2 -14.51 -17.17 -12.87
CA SER A 2 -13.06 -17.44 -13.02
C SER A 2 -12.27 -16.69 -11.93
N VAL A 3 -11.25 -17.34 -11.37
CA VAL A 3 -10.29 -16.67 -10.49
C VAL A 3 -9.31 -15.90 -11.36
N ILE A 4 -9.19 -14.60 -11.16
CA ILE A 4 -8.32 -13.73 -11.95
C ILE A 4 -7.04 -13.32 -11.20
N ILE A 5 -7.09 -13.25 -9.87
CA ILE A 5 -5.95 -13.04 -8.99
C ILE A 5 -6.08 -14.03 -7.83
N SER A 6 -4.99 -14.72 -7.50
CA SER A 6 -4.93 -15.63 -6.35
C SER A 6 -3.64 -15.36 -5.57
N LYS A 7 -3.79 -15.02 -4.29
CA LYS A 7 -2.76 -14.83 -3.29
C LYS A 7 -3.11 -15.64 -2.05
N ASP A 8 -2.18 -15.83 -1.16
CA ASP A 8 -2.42 -16.60 0.07
C ASP A 8 -3.45 -15.95 0.99
N ASN A 9 -3.51 -14.61 0.98
CA ASN A 9 -4.34 -13.79 1.86
C ASN A 9 -5.64 -13.31 1.23
N PHE A 10 -5.74 -13.27 -0.10
CA PHE A 10 -6.97 -12.94 -0.82
C PHE A 10 -7.02 -13.52 -2.22
N LYS A 11 -8.21 -13.63 -2.76
CA LYS A 11 -8.43 -13.94 -4.18
C LYS A 11 -9.49 -13.02 -4.77
N ILE A 12 -9.39 -12.77 -6.08
CA ILE A 12 -10.36 -11.99 -6.82
C ILE A 12 -10.99 -12.90 -7.87
N ILE A 13 -12.31 -12.97 -7.81
CA ILE A 13 -13.12 -13.82 -8.64
C ILE A 13 -14.00 -12.95 -9.53
N GLN A 14 -14.00 -13.24 -10.81
CA GLN A 14 -14.93 -12.67 -11.77
C GLN A 14 -16.12 -13.62 -11.98
N TYR A 15 -17.33 -13.17 -11.64
CA TYR A 15 -18.55 -13.95 -11.79
C TYR A 15 -19.21 -13.75 -13.14
N ASP A 16 -19.16 -12.53 -13.65
CA ASP A 16 -19.74 -12.10 -14.91
C ASP A 16 -18.84 -11.00 -15.49
N ASN A 17 -19.10 -10.55 -16.73
CA ASN A 17 -18.24 -9.60 -17.44
C ASN A 17 -17.89 -8.34 -16.63
N HIS A 18 -18.71 -7.97 -15.66
CA HIS A 18 -18.51 -6.74 -14.86
C HIS A 18 -18.67 -6.91 -13.35
N ILE A 19 -18.88 -8.13 -12.87
CA ILE A 19 -19.07 -8.40 -11.43
C ILE A 19 -17.86 -9.13 -10.88
N PHE A 20 -17.23 -8.51 -9.90
CA PHE A 20 -16.05 -9.03 -9.21
C PHE A 20 -16.32 -9.19 -7.72
N THR A 21 -15.63 -10.15 -7.12
CA THR A 21 -15.64 -10.38 -5.69
C THR A 21 -14.20 -10.56 -5.20
N ILE A 22 -13.84 -9.81 -4.17
CA ILE A 22 -12.64 -10.04 -3.37
C ILE A 22 -13.04 -10.96 -2.23
N GLU A 23 -12.34 -12.07 -2.05
CA GLU A 23 -12.48 -12.97 -0.91
C GLU A 23 -11.18 -12.98 -0.12
N PHE A 24 -11.23 -12.59 1.16
CA PHE A 24 -10.10 -12.62 2.07
C PHE A 24 -10.02 -13.97 2.78
N ALA A 25 -8.80 -14.45 3.03
CA ALA A 25 -8.57 -15.71 3.74
C ALA A 25 -9.05 -15.66 5.20
N SER A 26 -9.06 -14.48 5.81
CA SER A 26 -9.53 -14.23 7.18
C SER A 26 -10.35 -12.94 7.26
N PRO A 27 -11.27 -12.80 8.22
CA PRO A 27 -12.01 -11.56 8.43
C PRO A 27 -11.06 -10.40 8.73
N CYS A 28 -11.24 -9.27 8.05
CA CYS A 28 -10.50 -8.04 8.30
C CYS A 28 -11.44 -6.82 8.22
N PRO A 29 -12.27 -6.58 9.26
CA PRO A 29 -13.28 -5.54 9.25
C PRO A 29 -12.72 -4.15 8.93
N ALA A 30 -11.60 -3.76 9.55
CA ALA A 30 -10.99 -2.45 9.35
C ALA A 30 -10.61 -2.23 7.88
N LEU A 31 -9.98 -3.21 7.24
CA LEU A 31 -9.61 -3.13 5.83
C LEU A 31 -10.85 -3.05 4.93
N ILE A 32 -11.84 -3.93 5.13
CA ILE A 32 -13.07 -3.95 4.34
C ILE A 32 -13.84 -2.64 4.49
N HIS A 33 -13.99 -2.13 5.71
CA HIS A 33 -14.61 -0.82 5.94
C HIS A 33 -13.84 0.30 5.25
N SER A 34 -12.50 0.25 5.21
CA SER A 34 -11.70 1.23 4.49
C SER A 34 -12.00 1.24 2.98
N LEU A 35 -12.30 0.09 2.38
CA LEU A 35 -12.65 -0.02 0.95
C LEU A 35 -14.06 0.50 0.64
N VAL A 36 -15.01 0.22 1.54
CA VAL A 36 -16.44 0.50 1.33
C VAL A 36 -16.81 1.91 1.81
N ASN A 37 -16.46 2.27 3.04
CA ASN A 37 -16.90 3.52 3.68
C ASN A 37 -16.19 4.75 3.10
N THR A 38 -14.95 4.63 2.65
CA THR A 38 -14.26 5.71 1.93
C THR A 38 -14.75 5.87 0.50
N LYS A 39 -15.63 4.95 0.02
CA LYS A 39 -16.05 4.86 -1.38
C LYS A 39 -14.88 4.67 -2.35
N LEU A 40 -13.78 4.11 -1.87
CA LEU A 40 -12.61 3.83 -2.69
C LEU A 40 -12.99 2.87 -3.83
N ILE A 41 -13.79 1.85 -3.54
CA ILE A 41 -14.41 0.99 -4.53
C ILE A 41 -15.89 1.38 -4.65
N LEU A 42 -16.24 2.08 -5.71
CA LEU A 42 -17.60 2.59 -5.91
C LEU A 42 -18.61 1.45 -6.01
N GLY A 43 -19.71 1.59 -5.24
CA GLY A 43 -20.79 0.61 -5.23
C GLY A 43 -20.41 -0.75 -4.65
N ALA A 44 -19.30 -0.82 -3.91
CA ALA A 44 -18.91 -2.03 -3.20
C ALA A 44 -19.89 -2.36 -2.07
N THR A 45 -20.16 -3.64 -1.92
CA THR A 45 -20.94 -4.21 -0.82
C THR A 45 -20.14 -5.30 -0.14
N THR A 46 -20.33 -5.47 1.16
CA THR A 46 -19.67 -6.52 1.94
C THR A 46 -20.69 -7.47 2.55
N THR A 47 -20.26 -8.66 2.87
CA THR A 47 -21.02 -9.64 3.65
C THR A 47 -20.81 -9.43 5.15
N ASN A 48 -21.69 -9.95 6.00
CA ASN A 48 -21.64 -9.76 7.45
C ASN A 48 -20.44 -10.46 8.12
N ASP A 49 -19.77 -11.36 7.43
CA ASP A 49 -18.57 -12.07 7.91
C ASP A 49 -17.27 -11.27 7.74
N TYR A 50 -17.34 -10.11 7.06
CA TYR A 50 -16.18 -9.27 6.75
C TYR A 50 -15.03 -10.01 6.03
N GLN A 51 -15.40 -10.95 5.15
CA GLN A 51 -14.45 -11.68 4.30
C GLN A 51 -14.63 -11.39 2.82
N THR A 52 -15.73 -10.79 2.44
CA THR A 52 -16.10 -10.65 1.03
C THR A 52 -16.48 -9.22 0.68
N VAL A 53 -15.91 -8.73 -0.44
CA VAL A 53 -16.30 -7.44 -1.03
C VAL A 53 -16.70 -7.66 -2.48
N LYS A 54 -17.98 -7.37 -2.81
CA LYS A 54 -18.53 -7.47 -4.17
C LYS A 54 -18.66 -6.09 -4.80
N PHE A 55 -18.23 -5.94 -6.05
CA PHE A 55 -18.25 -4.68 -6.78
C PHE A 55 -18.36 -4.87 -8.29
N LYS A 56 -18.57 -3.76 -9.01
CA LYS A 56 -18.62 -3.75 -10.48
C LYS A 56 -17.38 -3.07 -11.04
N ALA A 57 -16.77 -3.69 -12.07
CA ALA A 57 -15.62 -3.13 -12.79
C ALA A 57 -15.57 -3.64 -14.23
N HIS A 58 -14.78 -3.00 -15.09
CA HIS A 58 -14.42 -3.52 -16.43
C HIS A 58 -13.13 -4.32 -16.35
N THR A 59 -12.15 -3.86 -15.58
CA THR A 59 -10.84 -4.51 -15.43
C THR A 59 -10.39 -4.46 -13.97
N VAL A 60 -9.71 -5.53 -13.53
CA VAL A 60 -9.04 -5.62 -12.23
C VAL A 60 -7.70 -6.30 -12.43
N LYS A 61 -6.61 -5.67 -11.94
CA LYS A 61 -5.22 -6.13 -12.05
C LYS A 61 -4.48 -5.84 -10.74
N THR A 62 -3.36 -6.51 -10.49
CA THR A 62 -2.41 -6.03 -9.48
C THR A 62 -1.66 -4.79 -10.00
N LEU A 63 -1.10 -3.98 -9.10
CA LEU A 63 -0.25 -2.84 -9.49
C LEU A 63 0.96 -3.31 -10.31
N LEU A 64 1.51 -4.47 -9.97
CA LEU A 64 2.62 -5.07 -10.70
C LEU A 64 2.24 -5.37 -12.16
N GLN A 65 1.09 -6.02 -12.39
CA GLN A 65 0.55 -6.27 -13.74
C GLN A 65 0.27 -4.97 -14.49
N TYR A 66 -0.36 -4.01 -13.81
CA TYR A 66 -0.68 -2.70 -14.38
C TYR A 66 0.58 -1.96 -14.86
N GLN A 67 1.65 -1.96 -14.07
CA GLN A 67 2.91 -1.32 -14.44
C GLN A 67 3.65 -2.06 -15.55
N GLY A 68 3.60 -3.39 -15.57
CA GLY A 68 4.18 -4.20 -16.64
C GLY A 68 3.57 -3.93 -18.03
N GLU A 69 2.33 -3.45 -18.08
CA GLU A 69 1.65 -3.07 -19.33
C GLU A 69 1.94 -1.62 -19.77
N LYS A 70 2.48 -0.77 -18.88
CA LYS A 70 2.75 0.64 -19.18
C LYS A 70 4.17 0.82 -19.69
N THR A 71 4.31 1.56 -20.77
CA THR A 71 5.62 1.86 -21.39
C THR A 71 6.40 2.94 -20.68
N SER A 72 5.74 3.75 -19.85
CA SER A 72 6.39 4.85 -19.11
C SER A 72 5.66 5.16 -17.79
N PRO A 73 6.42 5.52 -16.74
CA PRO A 73 5.87 6.01 -15.50
C PRO A 73 5.02 7.26 -15.70
N SER A 74 3.98 7.43 -14.90
CA SER A 74 3.10 8.59 -14.97
C SER A 74 2.97 9.27 -13.62
N ILE A 75 3.33 10.55 -13.57
CA ILE A 75 3.12 11.41 -12.38
C ILE A 75 1.63 11.43 -11.99
N LYS A 76 0.74 11.42 -13.00
CA LYS A 76 -0.72 11.36 -12.74
C LYS A 76 -1.11 10.07 -12.05
N THR A 77 -0.57 8.94 -12.48
CA THR A 77 -0.80 7.64 -11.83
C THR A 77 -0.29 7.64 -10.39
N ALA A 78 0.95 8.11 -10.17
CA ALA A 78 1.52 8.20 -8.83
C ALA A 78 0.71 9.14 -7.91
N HIS A 79 0.24 10.28 -8.43
CA HIS A 79 -0.62 11.19 -7.69
C HIS A 79 -1.94 10.52 -7.27
N LEU A 80 -2.60 9.83 -8.20
CA LEU A 80 -3.88 9.17 -7.96
C LEU A 80 -3.73 8.02 -6.95
N LEU A 81 -2.72 7.15 -7.16
CA LEU A 81 -2.36 6.08 -6.22
C LEU A 81 -2.11 6.65 -4.82
N THR A 82 -1.26 7.68 -4.72
CA THR A 82 -0.94 8.32 -3.44
C THR A 82 -2.19 8.83 -2.74
N SER A 83 -3.05 9.59 -3.44
CA SER A 83 -4.27 10.15 -2.87
C SER A 83 -5.18 9.07 -2.30
N GLN A 84 -5.38 7.99 -3.04
CA GLN A 84 -6.30 6.91 -2.67
C GLN A 84 -5.76 6.05 -1.52
N LEU A 85 -4.47 5.68 -1.56
CA LEU A 85 -3.86 4.91 -0.48
C LEU A 85 -3.69 5.74 0.80
N VAL A 86 -3.45 7.05 0.70
CA VAL A 86 -3.48 7.96 1.86
C VAL A 86 -4.87 7.98 2.48
N THR A 87 -5.93 8.10 1.66
CA THR A 87 -7.32 8.07 2.16
C THR A 87 -7.63 6.75 2.87
N GLN A 88 -7.22 5.63 2.30
CA GLN A 88 -7.41 4.31 2.90
C GLN A 88 -6.64 4.19 4.23
N LEU A 89 -5.37 4.62 4.26
CA LEU A 89 -4.56 4.59 5.48
C LEU A 89 -5.13 5.51 6.56
N GLN A 90 -5.57 6.71 6.23
CA GLN A 90 -6.20 7.63 7.19
C GLN A 90 -7.47 7.04 7.81
N TYR A 91 -8.27 6.32 7.01
CA TYR A 91 -9.42 5.59 7.56
C TYR A 91 -8.99 4.53 8.56
N LEU A 92 -7.97 3.71 8.22
CA LEU A 92 -7.44 2.70 9.13
C LEU A 92 -6.91 3.31 10.42
N LEU A 93 -6.19 4.43 10.34
CA LEU A 93 -5.69 5.16 11.50
C LEU A 93 -6.83 5.65 12.43
N HIS A 94 -7.94 6.09 11.85
CA HIS A 94 -9.13 6.46 12.61
C HIS A 94 -9.73 5.25 13.36
N GLU A 95 -9.60 4.05 12.80
CA GLU A 95 -10.01 2.78 13.41
C GLU A 95 -8.91 2.16 14.30
N ASN A 96 -7.93 2.96 14.77
CA ASN A 96 -6.77 2.50 15.54
C ASN A 96 -6.02 1.34 14.89
N SER A 97 -5.95 1.34 13.57
CA SER A 97 -5.25 0.33 12.77
C SER A 97 -4.30 0.99 11.79
N THR A 98 -3.26 0.28 11.38
CA THR A 98 -2.30 0.74 10.37
C THR A 98 -1.89 -0.42 9.47
N ILE A 99 -1.07 -0.12 8.46
CA ILE A 99 -0.49 -1.10 7.54
C ILE A 99 1.00 -1.23 7.89
N LEU A 100 1.47 -2.44 8.17
CA LEU A 100 2.88 -2.69 8.48
C LEU A 100 3.79 -2.32 7.31
N GLY A 101 3.37 -2.64 6.09
CA GLY A 101 4.10 -2.28 4.88
C GLY A 101 3.30 -2.54 3.59
N TYR A 102 3.73 -1.90 2.53
CA TYR A 102 3.11 -1.97 1.21
C TYR A 102 3.95 -2.80 0.24
N HIS A 103 3.29 -3.66 -0.54
CA HIS A 103 3.87 -4.39 -1.64
C HIS A 103 3.04 -4.17 -2.92
N PRO A 104 3.64 -4.02 -4.11
CA PRO A 104 2.89 -3.79 -5.35
C PRO A 104 1.87 -4.88 -5.68
N GLU A 105 2.11 -6.11 -5.28
CA GLU A 105 1.18 -7.23 -5.48
C GLU A 105 -0.05 -7.19 -4.59
N ASN A 106 0.01 -6.46 -3.47
CA ASN A 106 -1.11 -6.27 -2.55
C ASN A 106 -1.94 -5.01 -2.89
N ILE A 107 -1.59 -4.32 -3.97
CA ILE A 107 -2.37 -3.20 -4.51
C ILE A 107 -3.11 -3.69 -5.75
N ILE A 108 -4.43 -3.53 -5.74
CA ILE A 108 -5.22 -3.74 -6.96
C ILE A 108 -5.49 -2.42 -7.67
N VAL A 109 -5.59 -2.53 -8.99
CA VAL A 109 -5.96 -1.43 -9.89
C VAL A 109 -7.27 -1.79 -10.56
N ILE A 110 -8.29 -0.99 -10.34
CA ILE A 110 -9.64 -1.16 -10.89
C ILE A 110 -9.87 -0.11 -11.96
N ASN A 111 -10.20 -0.54 -13.18
CA ASN A 111 -10.49 0.33 -14.32
C ASN A 111 -9.38 1.35 -14.62
N ASP A 112 -8.13 1.01 -14.34
CA ASP A 112 -6.94 1.88 -14.50
C ASP A 112 -7.01 3.21 -13.70
N GLN A 113 -7.92 3.35 -12.74
CA GLN A 113 -8.21 4.60 -12.03
C GLN A 113 -8.31 4.46 -10.50
N THR A 114 -8.65 3.29 -9.99
CA THR A 114 -8.77 3.08 -8.54
C THR A 114 -7.67 2.16 -8.06
N PHE A 115 -6.94 2.61 -7.05
CA PHE A 115 -5.87 1.86 -6.38
C PHE A 115 -6.30 1.54 -4.95
N ALA A 116 -6.30 0.27 -4.58
CA ALA A 116 -6.72 -0.17 -3.26
C ALA A 116 -5.75 -1.23 -2.71
N PHE A 117 -5.37 -1.10 -1.45
CA PHE A 117 -4.57 -2.09 -0.73
C PHE A 117 -5.46 -3.20 -0.20
N LEU A 118 -5.03 -4.47 -0.39
CA LEU A 118 -5.76 -5.67 0.03
C LEU A 118 -4.97 -6.61 0.96
N GLY A 119 -3.74 -6.26 1.35
CA GLY A 119 -2.90 -7.11 2.22
C GLY A 119 -3.40 -7.17 3.66
N ALA A 120 -4.46 -7.92 3.93
CA ALA A 120 -5.10 -8.03 5.24
C ALA A 120 -4.12 -8.49 6.34
N GLU A 121 -3.16 -9.35 6.02
CA GLU A 121 -2.12 -9.85 6.93
C GLU A 121 -1.15 -8.77 7.43
N TYR A 122 -1.07 -7.65 6.72
CA TYR A 122 -0.25 -6.51 7.12
C TYR A 122 -1.03 -5.40 7.83
N VAL A 123 -2.34 -5.57 7.99
CA VAL A 123 -3.15 -4.66 8.82
C VAL A 123 -2.97 -5.03 10.28
N THR A 124 -2.51 -4.08 11.08
CA THR A 124 -2.20 -4.29 12.50
C THR A 124 -2.82 -3.20 13.37
N HIS A 125 -3.11 -3.54 14.61
CA HIS A 125 -3.69 -2.61 15.57
C HIS A 125 -2.63 -1.70 16.19
N ILE A 126 -3.01 -0.45 16.49
CA ILE A 126 -2.15 0.55 17.12
C ILE A 126 -2.48 0.61 18.61
N TYR A 127 -1.44 0.50 19.44
CA TYR A 127 -1.50 0.67 20.89
C TYR A 127 -0.47 1.73 21.30
N ASP A 128 -0.93 2.84 21.83
CA ASP A 128 -0.05 3.93 22.32
C ASP A 128 1.01 4.34 21.27
N GLU A 129 0.54 4.71 20.07
CA GLU A 129 1.37 5.07 18.91
C GLU A 129 2.33 3.98 18.41
N GLN A 130 2.23 2.76 18.91
CA GLN A 130 3.08 1.63 18.53
C GLN A 130 2.27 0.48 17.97
N ILE A 131 2.94 -0.35 17.19
CA ILE A 131 2.46 -1.64 16.73
C ILE A 131 3.31 -2.76 17.31
N PHE A 132 2.68 -3.86 17.63
CA PHE A 132 3.33 -5.05 18.19
C PHE A 132 3.71 -6.02 17.09
N ILE A 133 5.00 -6.32 16.97
CA ILE A 133 5.55 -7.27 16.02
C ILE A 133 5.92 -8.55 16.76
N SER A 134 5.16 -9.62 16.53
CA SER A 134 5.34 -10.92 17.20
C SER A 134 5.86 -12.01 16.26
N TYR A 135 5.78 -11.82 14.95
CA TYR A 135 6.21 -12.79 13.96
C TYR A 135 7.32 -12.23 13.08
N PRO A 136 8.25 -13.08 12.61
CA PRO A 136 9.24 -12.67 11.62
C PRO A 136 8.53 -12.30 10.31
N PHE A 137 9.05 -11.30 9.62
CA PHE A 137 8.64 -10.91 8.28
C PHE A 137 9.86 -10.95 7.35
N SER A 138 9.60 -11.17 6.07
CA SER A 138 10.63 -11.11 5.04
C SER A 138 10.74 -9.71 4.46
N HIS A 139 11.95 -9.27 4.16
CA HIS A 139 12.18 -8.04 3.41
C HIS A 139 11.64 -8.09 1.98
N ALA A 140 11.30 -9.28 1.48
CA ALA A 140 10.64 -9.47 0.20
C ALA A 140 9.11 -9.27 0.26
N ASP A 141 8.51 -9.27 1.46
CA ASP A 141 7.06 -9.22 1.60
C ASP A 141 6.49 -7.82 1.39
N PHE A 142 7.28 -6.77 1.69
CA PHE A 142 6.90 -5.37 1.53
C PHE A 142 8.11 -4.42 1.64
N PHE A 143 7.92 -3.14 1.29
CA PHE A 143 8.93 -2.11 1.50
C PHE A 143 9.13 -1.83 2.99
N VAL A 144 10.25 -2.31 3.52
CA VAL A 144 10.56 -2.27 4.95
C VAL A 144 11.14 -0.91 5.36
N SER A 145 10.66 -0.34 6.44
CA SER A 145 11.20 0.91 6.99
C SER A 145 12.50 0.68 7.79
N PRO A 146 13.35 1.71 7.98
CA PRO A 146 14.62 1.58 8.71
C PRO A 146 14.47 1.09 10.15
N GLU A 147 13.38 1.43 10.83
CA GLU A 147 13.12 0.96 12.19
C GLU A 147 12.77 -0.52 12.24
N LEU A 148 12.05 -1.04 11.25
CA LEU A 148 11.78 -2.47 11.13
C LEU A 148 13.06 -3.27 10.83
N LEU A 149 13.98 -2.72 10.02
CA LEU A 149 15.27 -3.33 9.75
C LEU A 149 16.17 -3.45 11.01
N LYS A 150 15.94 -2.62 12.01
CA LYS A 150 16.71 -2.62 13.26
C LYS A 150 16.21 -3.61 14.30
N ILE A 151 15.07 -4.25 14.09
CA ILE A 151 14.55 -5.28 15.00
C ILE A 151 15.51 -6.46 15.00
N LYS A 152 16.04 -6.80 16.18
CA LYS A 152 16.93 -7.96 16.38
C LYS A 152 16.21 -9.12 17.03
N ASP A 153 15.28 -8.81 17.91
CA ASP A 153 14.57 -9.80 18.72
C ASP A 153 13.06 -9.58 18.61
N LEU A 154 12.31 -10.68 18.68
CA LEU A 154 10.85 -10.67 18.72
C LEU A 154 10.39 -11.24 20.08
N PRO A 155 9.29 -10.73 20.64
CA PRO A 155 8.45 -9.65 20.12
C PRO A 155 9.10 -8.26 20.25
N SER A 156 8.69 -7.30 19.40
CA SER A 156 9.19 -5.93 19.41
C SER A 156 8.07 -4.93 19.19
N TYR A 157 8.32 -3.68 19.53
CA TYR A 157 7.40 -2.57 19.27
C TYR A 157 8.05 -1.57 18.33
N VAL A 158 7.29 -1.06 17.36
CA VAL A 158 7.71 -0.01 16.45
C VAL A 158 6.62 1.03 16.31
N HIS A 159 7.00 2.26 16.01
CA HIS A 159 6.05 3.35 15.82
C HIS A 159 5.16 3.10 14.58
N TYR A 160 3.84 3.31 14.67
CA TYR A 160 2.88 3.02 13.60
C TYR A 160 3.15 3.74 12.28
N LYS A 161 3.87 4.87 12.30
CA LYS A 161 4.26 5.62 11.09
C LYS A 161 5.34 4.94 10.25
N THR A 162 5.73 3.70 10.59
CA THR A 162 6.46 2.81 9.67
C THR A 162 5.71 2.68 8.35
N ALA A 163 4.38 2.67 8.37
CA ALA A 163 3.51 2.66 7.20
C ALA A 163 3.76 3.81 6.23
N TYR A 164 4.10 5.00 6.74
CA TYR A 164 4.34 6.19 5.91
C TYR A 164 5.59 6.04 5.04
N PHE A 165 6.65 5.47 5.61
CA PHE A 165 7.88 5.19 4.89
C PHE A 165 7.63 4.15 3.79
N SER A 166 6.96 3.05 4.12
CA SER A 166 6.63 1.99 3.16
C SER A 166 5.74 2.48 2.02
N LEU A 167 4.73 3.32 2.33
CA LEU A 167 3.90 3.95 1.29
C LEU A 167 4.73 4.87 0.40
N ALA A 168 5.65 5.65 0.96
CA ALA A 168 6.54 6.51 0.18
C ALA A 168 7.41 5.69 -0.79
N CYS A 169 7.95 4.55 -0.36
CA CYS A 169 8.68 3.63 -1.24
C CYS A 169 7.79 3.11 -2.38
N LEU A 170 6.54 2.73 -2.11
CA LEU A 170 5.60 2.31 -3.14
C LEU A 170 5.31 3.43 -4.17
N VAL A 171 5.19 4.67 -3.70
CA VAL A 171 4.99 5.84 -4.59
C VAL A 171 6.22 6.06 -5.47
N VAL A 172 7.43 5.97 -4.91
CA VAL A 172 8.68 6.07 -5.69
C VAL A 172 8.78 4.95 -6.71
N TYR A 173 8.48 3.72 -6.32
CA TYR A 173 8.40 2.58 -7.22
C TYR A 173 7.45 2.86 -8.40
N THR A 174 6.28 3.45 -8.13
CA THR A 174 5.31 3.80 -9.17
C THR A 174 5.80 4.91 -10.08
N LEU A 175 6.55 5.89 -9.55
CA LEU A 175 7.10 7.02 -10.30
C LEU A 175 8.24 6.61 -11.23
N LEU A 176 9.07 5.69 -10.80
CA LEU A 176 10.23 5.26 -11.57
C LEU A 176 9.89 4.18 -12.60
N GLY A 177 8.76 3.49 -12.43
CA GLY A 177 8.30 2.43 -13.33
C GLY A 177 9.28 1.27 -13.45
N ASN A 178 10.14 1.06 -12.47
CA ASN A 178 11.35 0.29 -12.62
C ASN A 178 11.40 -0.86 -11.62
N HIS A 179 11.38 -2.10 -12.14
CA HIS A 179 11.73 -3.27 -11.34
C HIS A 179 13.12 -3.12 -10.68
N ASP A 180 14.07 -2.44 -11.36
CA ASP A 180 15.41 -2.21 -10.83
C ASP A 180 15.40 -1.40 -9.52
N PHE A 181 14.44 -0.48 -9.32
CA PHE A 181 14.33 0.23 -8.04
C PHE A 181 13.93 -0.70 -6.91
N TYR A 182 12.98 -1.61 -7.14
CA TYR A 182 12.55 -2.59 -6.16
C TYR A 182 13.71 -3.52 -5.77
N ASP A 183 14.37 -4.10 -6.75
CA ASP A 183 15.52 -4.99 -6.54
C ASP A 183 16.69 -4.25 -5.88
N LYS A 184 16.99 -3.05 -6.35
CA LYS A 184 18.06 -2.22 -5.79
C LYS A 184 17.75 -1.76 -4.37
N TYR A 185 16.50 -1.38 -4.08
CA TYR A 185 16.07 -1.00 -2.72
C TYR A 185 16.17 -2.17 -1.74
N LEU A 186 15.67 -3.34 -2.14
CA LEU A 186 15.74 -4.56 -1.31
C LEU A 186 17.17 -5.05 -1.11
N GLN A 187 18.01 -4.97 -2.13
CA GLN A 187 19.39 -5.48 -2.09
C GLN A 187 20.35 -4.53 -1.36
N THR A 188 20.20 -3.23 -1.52
CA THR A 188 21.19 -2.24 -1.05
C THR A 188 20.78 -1.52 0.23
N HIS A 189 19.55 -1.70 0.73
CA HIS A 189 19.00 -0.91 1.83
C HIS A 189 19.25 0.59 1.64
N SER A 190 19.02 1.09 0.41
CA SER A 190 19.23 2.49 0.05
C SER A 190 18.65 3.42 1.10
N SER A 191 19.42 4.38 1.57
CA SER A 191 18.94 5.31 2.57
C SER A 191 17.82 6.18 2.00
N ALA A 192 16.93 6.65 2.87
CA ALA A 192 15.90 7.63 2.47
C ALA A 192 16.52 8.87 1.81
N LEU A 193 17.76 9.22 2.20
CA LEU A 193 18.52 10.33 1.62
C LEU A 193 18.86 10.05 0.15
N ASP A 194 19.35 8.85 -0.17
CA ASP A 194 19.71 8.47 -1.54
C ASP A 194 18.48 8.48 -2.46
N ILE A 195 17.33 8.01 -1.95
CA ILE A 195 16.06 8.05 -2.66
C ILE A 195 15.69 9.50 -2.97
N MET A 196 15.74 10.38 -1.98
CA MET A 196 15.36 11.80 -2.14
C MET A 196 16.31 12.55 -3.06
N GLN A 197 17.62 12.29 -3.00
CA GLN A 197 18.59 12.87 -3.93
C GLN A 197 18.33 12.47 -5.38
N ASN A 198 17.97 11.21 -5.63
CA ASN A 198 17.55 10.77 -6.96
C ASN A 198 16.29 11.48 -7.45
N LEU A 199 15.32 11.70 -6.55
CA LEU A 199 14.06 12.40 -6.87
C LEU A 199 14.23 13.90 -7.08
N ASP A 200 15.26 14.54 -6.52
CA ASP A 200 15.56 15.95 -6.74
C ASP A 200 15.85 16.28 -8.20
N HIS A 201 16.30 15.30 -8.99
CA HIS A 201 16.51 15.45 -10.43
C HIS A 201 15.28 15.13 -11.27
N HIS A 202 14.17 14.67 -10.65
CA HIS A 202 12.93 14.36 -11.35
C HIS A 202 11.99 15.57 -11.47
N THR A 203 11.11 15.49 -12.46
CA THR A 203 10.07 16.50 -12.75
C THR A 203 9.02 16.66 -11.65
N ILE A 204 9.07 15.85 -10.60
CA ILE A 204 8.15 15.92 -9.46
C ILE A 204 8.52 16.97 -8.42
N LYS A 205 9.71 17.56 -8.49
CA LYS A 205 10.16 18.60 -7.56
C LYS A 205 9.09 19.71 -7.43
N HIS A 206 8.77 20.11 -6.22
CA HIS A 206 7.70 21.07 -5.86
C HIS A 206 6.26 20.60 -6.08
N THR A 207 6.03 19.34 -6.44
CA THR A 207 4.67 18.78 -6.49
C THR A 207 4.20 18.33 -5.09
N LYS A 208 2.88 18.09 -4.94
CA LYS A 208 2.30 17.50 -3.71
C LYS A 208 2.92 16.14 -3.38
N VAL A 209 3.21 15.32 -4.40
CA VAL A 209 3.85 14.01 -4.23
C VAL A 209 5.26 14.18 -3.64
N TYR A 210 6.07 15.12 -4.17
CA TYR A 210 7.40 15.40 -3.64
C TYR A 210 7.36 15.77 -2.15
N TRP A 211 6.46 16.66 -1.76
CA TRP A 211 6.33 17.09 -0.36
C TRP A 211 5.83 15.96 0.56
N LEU A 212 4.97 15.07 0.07
CA LEU A 212 4.61 13.88 0.82
C LEU A 212 5.82 12.99 1.03
N LEU A 213 6.58 12.69 -0.04
CA LEU A 213 7.76 11.83 0.04
C LEU A 213 8.80 12.39 1.02
N SER A 214 9.11 13.68 0.94
CA SER A 214 10.09 14.33 1.82
C SER A 214 9.73 14.23 3.31
N ARG A 215 8.43 14.28 3.64
CA ARG A 215 7.93 14.14 5.01
C ARG A 215 7.85 12.69 5.47
N SER A 216 7.58 11.76 4.56
CA SER A 216 7.46 10.34 4.88
C SER A 216 8.80 9.64 5.01
N PHE A 217 9.87 10.18 4.37
CA PHE A 217 11.24 9.66 4.45
C PHE A 217 12.07 10.22 5.62
N ILE A 218 11.47 11.02 6.52
CA ILE A 218 12.15 11.47 7.74
C ILE A 218 12.63 10.24 8.54
N ALA A 219 13.87 10.29 9.03
CA ALA A 219 14.52 9.16 9.71
C ALA A 219 13.76 8.76 10.98
N GLU A 220 13.35 9.75 11.79
CA GLU A 220 12.60 9.55 13.03
C GLU A 220 11.13 9.30 12.71
N PRO A 221 10.58 8.12 13.03
CA PRO A 221 9.20 7.78 12.67
C PRO A 221 8.16 8.75 13.23
N GLU A 222 8.32 9.19 14.46
CA GLU A 222 7.40 10.12 15.15
C GLU A 222 7.25 11.46 14.43
N LYS A 223 8.28 11.91 13.70
CA LYS A 223 8.28 13.17 12.94
C LYS A 223 7.65 13.04 11.55
N ARG A 224 7.42 11.81 11.07
CA ARG A 224 6.80 11.59 9.75
C ARG A 224 5.38 12.08 9.72
N THR A 225 4.96 12.64 8.59
CA THR A 225 3.59 13.07 8.37
C THR A 225 3.10 12.66 6.98
N ILE A 226 1.82 12.28 6.88
CA ILE A 226 1.16 11.85 5.64
C ILE A 226 0.07 12.86 5.25
N LEU A 227 0.46 14.09 4.98
CA LEU A 227 -0.45 15.13 4.54
C LEU A 227 -0.43 15.21 3.00
N PHE A 228 -1.55 14.86 2.38
CA PHE A 228 -1.75 14.92 0.94
C PHE A 228 -3.02 15.72 0.65
N ILE A 229 -2.87 17.02 0.40
CA ILE A 229 -3.96 17.99 0.21
C ILE A 229 -4.04 18.43 -1.26
#